data_0d1dcb0633d0615c6d77e7137ed871b5
#
_entry.id   0d1dcb0633d0615c6d77e7137ed871b5
#
_cell.length_a   1.000
_cell.length_b   1.000
_cell.length_c   1.000
_cell.angle_alpha   90.00
_cell.angle_beta   90.00
_cell.angle_gamma   90.00
#
_symmetry.space_group_name_H-M   'P 1'
#
loop_
_entity.id
_entity.type
_entity.pdbx_description
1 polymer ?
#
loop_
_entity_poly.entity_id
_entity_poly.type
_entity_poly.pdbx_seq_one_letter_code
_entity_poly.pdbx_strand_id
1 'polypeptide(L)'
;NRSGFLGNMRAVWEGGRENDVKTANYLQSVQIPGAYRAPSASEIRYEAMMGLAFGYKQFSYFTWFTPSNRSEPFADGIILLDGTPNPKSYEAVKQLNSEIHALGTTLARLNAEEIYLNGETWGDLPIPEGFFAQGVDSTNFTVSYLKEKNGTQGYMMLVNNDYTNAATIRVKLDSAITSLKRVSAQDGTLFDAALSGGELTVTLAAGDGALYQLPAGYVYESGKEENANIALDANVYADSSEGGNGWYISKLNDGVREPENANNGWKSVGTQQAVITADLRESKTFNRVDLYPAAGEMGPVSAGQGMPKDFTIEVSQDGKSWAVVYTAADKTMENGAAYSITFDAQTARYVRVNVAA
;
A
#
# COMPACT_ATOMS: atom_id res chain seq x y z
N ASN A 1 3.47 -16.11 -12.04
CA ASN A 1 3.20 -14.70 -12.32
C ASN A 1 3.22 -13.91 -11.00
N ARG A 2 4.27 -13.09 -10.77
CA ARG A 2 4.50 -12.35 -9.52
C ARG A 2 3.38 -11.34 -9.24
N SER A 3 2.87 -10.63 -10.25
CA SER A 3 1.78 -9.67 -10.08
C SER A 3 0.49 -10.34 -9.61
N GLY A 4 0.14 -11.52 -10.14
CA GLY A 4 -1.01 -12.30 -9.67
C GLY A 4 -0.84 -12.79 -8.23
N PHE A 5 0.37 -13.23 -7.84
CA PHE A 5 0.67 -13.64 -6.47
C PHE A 5 0.46 -12.48 -5.48
N LEU A 6 1.08 -11.33 -5.75
CA LEU A 6 0.94 -10.14 -4.88
C LEU A 6 -0.48 -9.58 -4.85
N GLY A 7 -1.16 -9.55 -6.01
CA GLY A 7 -2.56 -9.13 -6.08
C GLY A 7 -3.49 -9.99 -5.23
N ASN A 8 -3.29 -11.32 -5.25
CA ASN A 8 -4.04 -12.22 -4.39
C ASN A 8 -3.73 -12.02 -2.89
N MET A 9 -2.44 -11.85 -2.54
CA MET A 9 -2.06 -11.57 -1.15
C MET A 9 -2.67 -10.27 -0.65
N ARG A 10 -2.65 -9.23 -1.46
CA ARG A 10 -3.25 -7.94 -1.16
C ARG A 10 -4.76 -8.07 -0.93
N ALA A 11 -5.48 -8.71 -1.84
CA ALA A 11 -6.93 -8.89 -1.72
C ALA A 11 -7.32 -9.66 -0.45
N VAL A 12 -6.56 -10.70 -0.08
CA VAL A 12 -6.78 -11.46 1.17
C VAL A 12 -6.46 -10.59 2.39
N TRP A 13 -5.40 -9.80 2.37
CA TRP A 13 -5.03 -8.89 3.46
C TRP A 13 -6.08 -7.79 3.65
N GLU A 14 -6.51 -7.12 2.57
CA GLU A 14 -7.56 -6.09 2.60
C GLU A 14 -8.87 -6.66 3.16
N GLY A 15 -9.34 -7.79 2.61
CA GLY A 15 -10.54 -8.47 3.11
C GLY A 15 -10.45 -8.92 4.57
N GLY A 16 -9.25 -9.35 5.01
CA GLY A 16 -8.98 -9.68 6.41
C GLY A 16 -9.10 -8.48 7.34
N ARG A 17 -8.58 -7.32 6.92
CA ARG A 17 -8.66 -6.06 7.68
C ARG A 17 -10.09 -5.54 7.77
N GLU A 18 -10.77 -5.47 6.64
CA GLU A 18 -12.15 -4.96 6.56
C GLU A 18 -13.12 -5.74 7.45
N ASN A 19 -12.90 -7.05 7.61
CA ASN A 19 -13.77 -7.93 8.33
C ASN A 19 -13.24 -8.37 9.72
N ASP A 20 -12.09 -7.83 10.16
CA ASP A 20 -11.37 -8.22 11.40
C ASP A 20 -11.18 -9.75 11.53
N VAL A 21 -10.82 -10.42 10.44
CA VAL A 21 -10.57 -11.85 10.41
C VAL A 21 -9.10 -12.16 10.16
N LYS A 22 -8.63 -13.25 10.77
CA LYS A 22 -7.26 -13.74 10.55
C LYS A 22 -7.15 -14.34 9.16
N THR A 23 -6.07 -14.03 8.47
CA THR A 23 -5.77 -14.54 7.14
C THR A 23 -4.77 -15.68 7.17
N ALA A 24 -4.85 -16.55 6.15
CA ALA A 24 -4.02 -17.73 5.99
C ALA A 24 -3.59 -17.90 4.54
N ASN A 25 -2.51 -18.65 4.31
CA ASN A 25 -2.02 -18.97 2.98
C ASN A 25 -1.62 -20.45 2.87
N TYR A 26 -1.74 -20.99 1.65
CA TYR A 26 -1.09 -22.24 1.25
C TYR A 26 0.28 -21.91 0.65
N LEU A 27 1.32 -22.56 1.15
CA LEU A 27 2.66 -22.53 0.59
C LEU A 27 2.80 -23.68 -0.40
N GLN A 28 3.14 -23.37 -1.65
CA GLN A 28 3.38 -24.41 -2.63
C GLN A 28 4.64 -25.21 -2.23
N SER A 29 4.53 -26.51 -2.12
CA SER A 29 5.64 -27.40 -1.75
C SER A 29 5.72 -28.66 -2.63
N VAL A 30 4.88 -28.73 -3.67
CA VAL A 30 4.79 -29.85 -4.59
C VAL A 30 4.80 -29.37 -6.04
N GLN A 31 5.29 -30.21 -6.94
CA GLN A 31 5.12 -30.00 -8.37
C GLN A 31 3.85 -30.71 -8.87
N ILE A 32 3.14 -30.08 -9.79
CA ILE A 32 2.10 -30.72 -10.61
C ILE A 32 2.55 -30.60 -12.07
N PRO A 33 3.15 -31.64 -12.67
CA PRO A 33 3.62 -31.62 -14.05
C PRO A 33 2.55 -31.11 -15.03
N GLY A 34 2.92 -30.16 -15.87
CA GLY A 34 2.01 -29.50 -16.79
C GLY A 34 1.24 -28.31 -16.21
N ALA A 35 1.21 -28.13 -14.89
CA ALA A 35 0.53 -27.01 -14.23
C ALA A 35 1.47 -26.16 -13.36
N TYR A 36 2.17 -26.78 -12.40
CA TYR A 36 3.04 -26.09 -11.46
C TYR A 36 4.41 -26.75 -11.41
N ARG A 37 5.50 -25.99 -11.52
CA ARG A 37 6.86 -26.48 -11.32
C ARG A 37 7.15 -26.73 -9.85
N ALA A 38 8.15 -27.55 -9.56
CA ALA A 38 8.64 -27.72 -8.20
C ALA A 38 9.21 -26.38 -7.68
N PRO A 39 8.80 -25.91 -6.50
CA PRO A 39 9.41 -24.73 -5.88
C PRO A 39 10.79 -25.08 -5.32
N SER A 40 11.69 -24.11 -5.30
CA SER A 40 12.93 -24.21 -4.52
C SER A 40 12.66 -23.93 -3.04
N ALA A 41 13.63 -24.27 -2.19
CA ALA A 41 13.56 -23.96 -0.76
C ALA A 41 13.43 -22.44 -0.48
N SER A 42 14.12 -21.61 -1.26
CA SER A 42 14.06 -20.15 -1.15
C SER A 42 12.74 -19.58 -1.66
N GLU A 43 12.08 -20.22 -2.60
CA GLU A 43 10.73 -19.81 -3.03
C GLU A 43 9.68 -20.13 -1.96
N ILE A 44 9.76 -21.30 -1.33
CA ILE A 44 8.88 -21.63 -0.18
C ILE A 44 9.11 -20.63 0.94
N ARG A 45 10.38 -20.26 1.22
CA ARG A 45 10.74 -19.22 2.20
C ARG A 45 10.14 -17.87 1.83
N TYR A 46 10.28 -17.45 0.57
CA TYR A 46 9.73 -16.20 0.07
C TYR A 46 8.21 -16.11 0.27
N GLU A 47 7.47 -17.15 -0.13
CA GLU A 47 6.02 -17.20 0.07
C GLU A 47 5.63 -17.06 1.55
N ALA A 48 6.37 -17.73 2.45
CA ALA A 48 6.12 -17.62 3.89
C ALA A 48 6.46 -16.24 4.43
N MET A 49 7.65 -15.68 4.11
CA MET A 49 8.06 -14.37 4.61
C MET A 49 7.17 -13.25 4.09
N MET A 50 6.73 -13.33 2.84
CA MET A 50 5.73 -12.43 2.29
C MET A 50 4.39 -12.54 3.05
N GLY A 51 3.92 -13.75 3.32
CA GLY A 51 2.72 -13.95 4.14
C GLY A 51 2.85 -13.32 5.53
N LEU A 52 4.00 -13.44 6.17
CA LEU A 52 4.27 -12.79 7.46
C LEU A 52 4.27 -11.25 7.33
N ALA A 53 4.85 -10.70 6.25
CA ALA A 53 4.83 -9.27 5.97
C ALA A 53 3.39 -8.74 5.73
N PHE A 54 2.53 -9.54 5.09
CA PHE A 54 1.10 -9.28 4.94
C PHE A 54 0.28 -9.58 6.21
N GLY A 55 0.92 -9.97 7.30
CA GLY A 55 0.27 -10.20 8.59
C GLY A 55 -0.52 -11.50 8.68
N TYR A 56 -0.29 -12.46 7.80
CA TYR A 56 -0.96 -13.77 7.83
C TYR A 56 -0.61 -14.53 9.11
N LYS A 57 -1.57 -15.28 9.63
CA LYS A 57 -1.46 -15.96 10.94
C LYS A 57 -1.36 -17.47 10.83
N GLN A 58 -1.58 -18.02 9.65
CA GLN A 58 -1.52 -19.46 9.42
C GLN A 58 -0.96 -19.77 8.05
N PHE A 59 -0.13 -20.80 8.00
CA PHE A 59 0.39 -21.39 6.76
C PHE A 59 0.07 -22.87 6.72
N SER A 60 -0.24 -23.37 5.54
CA SER A 60 -0.42 -24.79 5.26
C SER A 60 0.40 -25.17 4.03
N TYR A 61 1.08 -26.30 4.05
CA TYR A 61 1.85 -26.75 2.89
C TYR A 61 0.96 -27.49 1.90
N PHE A 62 1.00 -27.10 0.65
CA PHE A 62 0.38 -27.81 -0.45
C PHE A 62 1.47 -28.46 -1.32
N THR A 63 1.85 -29.70 -1.02
CA THR A 63 1.34 -30.64 -0.02
C THR A 63 2.44 -31.07 0.96
N TRP A 64 2.04 -31.46 2.18
CA TRP A 64 2.99 -32.04 3.14
C TRP A 64 3.40 -33.46 2.70
N PHE A 65 2.42 -34.34 2.47
CA PHE A 65 2.65 -35.68 1.91
C PHE A 65 2.51 -35.65 0.38
N THR A 66 3.30 -36.49 -0.29
CA THR A 66 3.15 -36.73 -1.71
C THR A 66 1.78 -37.37 -1.97
N PRO A 67 0.89 -36.70 -2.72
CA PRO A 67 -0.41 -37.28 -3.04
C PRO A 67 -0.30 -38.54 -3.93
N SER A 68 -1.05 -39.56 -3.61
CA SER A 68 -1.15 -40.81 -4.40
C SER A 68 -2.60 -41.08 -4.80
N ASN A 69 -2.78 -41.86 -5.84
CA ASN A 69 -4.10 -42.28 -6.36
C ASN A 69 -5.03 -41.10 -6.69
N ARG A 70 -4.46 -40.05 -7.34
CA ARG A 70 -5.18 -38.86 -7.83
C ARG A 70 -5.20 -38.83 -9.35
N SER A 71 -6.17 -38.14 -9.90
CA SER A 71 -6.23 -37.89 -11.36
C SER A 71 -5.13 -36.92 -11.83
N GLU A 72 -4.67 -36.02 -10.94
CA GLU A 72 -3.57 -35.11 -11.22
C GLU A 72 -2.21 -35.78 -10.97
N PRO A 73 -1.22 -35.55 -11.84
CA PRO A 73 0.12 -36.15 -11.72
C PRO A 73 0.97 -35.40 -10.70
N PHE A 74 0.66 -35.52 -9.41
CA PHE A 74 1.51 -34.95 -8.35
C PHE A 74 2.89 -35.60 -8.34
N ALA A 75 3.92 -34.75 -8.21
CA ALA A 75 5.26 -35.16 -7.90
C ALA A 75 5.51 -35.16 -6.37
N ASP A 76 6.78 -35.21 -5.97
CA ASP A 76 7.18 -35.33 -4.58
C ASP A 76 6.77 -34.12 -3.73
N GLY A 77 6.07 -34.35 -2.63
CA GLY A 77 5.82 -33.40 -1.56
C GLY A 77 7.00 -33.31 -0.57
N ILE A 78 6.76 -32.75 0.61
CA ILE A 78 7.78 -32.65 1.69
C ILE A 78 8.08 -34.02 2.29
N ILE A 79 7.09 -34.92 2.34
CA ILE A 79 7.25 -36.32 2.68
C ILE A 79 6.95 -37.16 1.44
N LEU A 80 7.86 -38.09 1.10
CA LEU A 80 7.76 -38.97 -0.04
C LEU A 80 6.69 -40.06 0.16
N LEU A 81 6.34 -40.77 -0.91
CA LEU A 81 5.32 -41.84 -0.87
C LEU A 81 5.67 -42.99 0.09
N ASP A 82 6.94 -43.26 0.30
CA ASP A 82 7.43 -44.27 1.24
C ASP A 82 7.45 -43.78 2.71
N GLY A 83 7.02 -42.56 2.96
CA GLY A 83 7.02 -41.94 4.28
C GLY A 83 8.34 -41.29 4.70
N THR A 84 9.36 -41.31 3.83
CA THR A 84 10.66 -40.69 4.13
C THR A 84 10.68 -39.21 3.82
N PRO A 85 11.52 -38.38 4.51
CA PRO A 85 11.71 -36.98 4.19
C PRO A 85 12.24 -36.75 2.77
N ASN A 86 11.66 -35.81 2.05
CA ASN A 86 12.18 -35.37 0.76
C ASN A 86 13.52 -34.64 0.94
N PRO A 87 14.65 -35.20 0.41
CA PRO A 87 15.96 -34.60 0.63
C PRO A 87 16.14 -33.22 0.01
N LYS A 88 15.25 -32.82 -0.90
CA LYS A 88 15.31 -31.50 -1.56
C LYS A 88 14.64 -30.36 -0.77
N SER A 89 13.67 -30.68 0.08
CA SER A 89 12.83 -29.65 0.73
C SER A 89 12.68 -29.80 2.24
N TYR A 90 12.76 -31.02 2.78
CA TYR A 90 12.40 -31.31 4.17
C TYR A 90 13.20 -30.49 5.20
N GLU A 91 14.53 -30.49 5.11
CA GLU A 91 15.36 -29.78 6.09
C GLU A 91 15.18 -28.25 6.00
N ALA A 92 15.03 -27.72 4.77
CA ALA A 92 14.76 -26.28 4.58
C ALA A 92 13.40 -25.87 5.16
N VAL A 93 12.36 -26.68 4.95
CA VAL A 93 11.03 -26.45 5.52
C VAL A 93 11.03 -26.59 7.04
N LYS A 94 11.74 -27.56 7.58
CA LYS A 94 11.91 -27.74 9.03
C LYS A 94 12.58 -26.53 9.68
N GLN A 95 13.65 -26.01 9.06
CA GLN A 95 14.30 -24.79 9.51
C GLN A 95 13.35 -23.57 9.42
N LEU A 96 12.67 -23.39 8.28
CA LEU A 96 11.71 -22.32 8.08
C LEU A 96 10.61 -22.36 9.14
N ASN A 97 10.06 -23.53 9.45
CA ASN A 97 9.03 -23.68 10.48
C ASN A 97 9.56 -23.30 11.87
N SER A 98 10.82 -23.62 12.20
CA SER A 98 11.44 -23.22 13.45
C SER A 98 11.56 -21.69 13.55
N GLU A 99 11.96 -21.03 12.47
CA GLU A 99 12.09 -19.57 12.37
C GLU A 99 10.70 -18.88 12.45
N ILE A 100 9.71 -19.41 11.72
CA ILE A 100 8.32 -18.91 11.80
C ILE A 100 7.79 -19.05 13.23
N HIS A 101 8.09 -20.15 13.92
CA HIS A 101 7.66 -20.35 15.31
C HIS A 101 8.30 -19.32 16.26
N ALA A 102 9.61 -19.05 16.11
CA ALA A 102 10.33 -18.06 16.90
C ALA A 102 9.78 -16.62 16.65
N LEU A 103 9.62 -16.21 15.41
CA LEU A 103 9.03 -14.93 15.03
C LEU A 103 7.55 -14.84 15.42
N GLY A 104 6.85 -15.97 15.40
CA GLY A 104 5.42 -16.09 15.65
C GLY A 104 4.99 -15.62 17.04
N THR A 105 5.84 -15.72 18.04
CA THR A 105 5.58 -15.19 19.39
C THR A 105 5.31 -13.68 19.37
N THR A 106 5.98 -12.97 18.47
CA THR A 106 5.75 -11.53 18.22
C THR A 106 4.65 -11.33 17.18
N LEU A 107 4.77 -11.93 16.00
CA LEU A 107 3.87 -11.69 14.87
C LEU A 107 2.40 -12.06 15.13
N ALA A 108 2.13 -13.01 16.03
CA ALA A 108 0.75 -13.42 16.35
C ALA A 108 -0.11 -12.29 16.92
N ARG A 109 0.52 -11.30 17.57
CA ARG A 109 -0.17 -10.15 18.19
C ARG A 109 -0.15 -8.88 17.33
N LEU A 110 0.51 -8.90 16.16
CA LEU A 110 0.63 -7.75 15.28
C LEU A 110 -0.40 -7.82 14.14
N ASN A 111 -0.93 -6.69 13.73
CA ASN A 111 -1.63 -6.53 12.46
C ASN A 111 -0.70 -5.85 11.46
N ALA A 112 -0.77 -6.23 10.18
CA ALA A 112 -0.12 -5.48 9.11
C ALA A 112 -1.03 -4.31 8.73
N GLU A 113 -0.53 -3.10 8.94
CA GLU A 113 -1.26 -1.86 8.66
C GLU A 113 -0.95 -1.35 7.26
N GLU A 114 0.31 -1.41 6.83
CA GLU A 114 0.76 -0.96 5.52
C GLU A 114 1.83 -1.87 4.96
N ILE A 115 1.83 -2.02 3.64
CA ILE A 115 2.75 -2.88 2.91
C ILE A 115 3.13 -2.21 1.60
N TYR A 116 4.43 -2.11 1.34
CA TYR A 116 4.97 -1.44 0.16
C TYR A 116 6.14 -2.22 -0.45
N LEU A 117 6.42 -1.93 -1.72
CA LEU A 117 7.52 -2.52 -2.47
C LEU A 117 8.51 -1.44 -2.89
N ASN A 118 9.79 -1.73 -2.74
CA ASN A 118 10.89 -0.94 -3.30
C ASN A 118 11.42 -1.62 -4.57
N GLY A 119 11.89 -0.83 -5.52
CA GLY A 119 12.43 -1.34 -6.79
C GLY A 119 11.34 -1.62 -7.81
N GLU A 120 11.32 -2.81 -8.42
CA GLU A 120 10.27 -3.19 -9.37
C GLU A 120 8.92 -3.34 -8.64
N THR A 121 7.99 -2.49 -8.98
CA THR A 121 6.65 -2.47 -8.39
C THR A 121 5.72 -3.41 -9.15
N TRP A 122 5.61 -4.65 -8.71
CA TRP A 122 4.58 -5.54 -9.21
C TRP A 122 3.32 -5.41 -8.35
N GLY A 123 2.33 -4.71 -8.85
CA GLY A 123 1.02 -4.62 -8.20
C GLY A 123 0.75 -3.30 -7.46
N ASP A 124 1.32 -2.21 -7.97
CA ASP A 124 1.00 -0.83 -7.56
C ASP A 124 1.05 -0.55 -6.04
N LEU A 125 2.14 -0.99 -5.40
CA LEU A 125 2.42 -0.72 -3.99
C LEU A 125 3.79 -0.02 -3.82
N PRO A 126 4.07 1.10 -4.51
CA PRO A 126 5.31 1.84 -4.30
C PRO A 126 5.34 2.39 -2.88
N ILE A 127 6.55 2.54 -2.32
CA ILE A 127 6.72 3.21 -1.02
C ILE A 127 6.31 4.68 -1.18
N PRO A 128 5.27 5.17 -0.49
CA PRO A 128 4.85 6.55 -0.59
C PRO A 128 5.87 7.49 0.07
N GLU A 129 5.94 8.72 -0.44
CA GLU A 129 6.67 9.79 0.22
C GLU A 129 6.08 10.00 1.64
N GLY A 130 6.93 10.10 2.65
CA GLY A 130 6.47 10.22 4.05
C GLY A 130 6.30 8.89 4.79
N PHE A 131 6.38 7.72 4.11
CA PHE A 131 6.49 6.47 4.84
C PHE A 131 7.82 6.44 5.62
N PHE A 132 7.79 5.98 6.84
CA PHE A 132 8.91 6.05 7.79
C PHE A 132 10.17 5.28 7.36
N ALA A 133 10.09 4.48 6.30
CA ALA A 133 11.15 3.60 5.81
C ALA A 133 11.25 3.69 4.28
N GLN A 134 12.24 4.43 3.77
CA GLN A 134 12.46 4.68 2.35
C GLN A 134 13.63 3.85 1.81
N GLY A 135 13.47 3.22 0.65
CA GLY A 135 14.58 2.57 -0.03
C GLY A 135 15.66 3.58 -0.45
N VAL A 136 16.93 3.24 -0.21
CA VAL A 136 18.08 4.11 -0.58
C VAL A 136 18.45 3.92 -2.04
N ASP A 137 18.18 2.76 -2.61
CA ASP A 137 18.47 2.38 -3.99
C ASP A 137 17.34 1.50 -4.56
N SER A 138 17.51 1.02 -5.79
CA SER A 138 16.51 0.21 -6.50
C SER A 138 16.52 -1.28 -6.11
N THR A 139 17.11 -1.67 -4.98
CA THR A 139 17.08 -3.05 -4.50
C THR A 139 15.63 -3.51 -4.28
N ASN A 140 15.27 -4.68 -4.82
CA ASN A 140 13.92 -5.22 -4.72
C ASN A 140 13.64 -5.80 -3.33
N PHE A 141 12.81 -5.14 -2.55
CA PHE A 141 12.34 -5.64 -1.26
C PHE A 141 10.91 -5.20 -0.96
N THR A 142 10.27 -5.94 -0.08
CA THR A 142 9.00 -5.55 0.55
C THR A 142 9.28 -4.99 1.93
N VAL A 143 8.59 -3.91 2.27
CA VAL A 143 8.56 -3.34 3.62
C VAL A 143 7.13 -3.26 4.11
N SER A 144 6.89 -3.68 5.35
CA SER A 144 5.58 -3.52 5.99
C SER A 144 5.69 -2.86 7.35
N TYR A 145 4.68 -2.06 7.67
CA TYR A 145 4.41 -1.58 9.01
C TYR A 145 3.42 -2.52 9.69
N LEU A 146 3.82 -3.05 10.83
CA LEU A 146 2.96 -3.90 11.66
C LEU A 146 2.79 -3.24 13.02
N LYS A 147 1.61 -3.37 13.61
CA LYS A 147 1.28 -2.76 14.91
C LYS A 147 0.62 -3.77 15.83
N GLU A 148 0.85 -3.65 17.12
CA GLU A 148 0.14 -4.47 18.11
C GLU A 148 -1.37 -4.22 18.03
N LYS A 149 -2.15 -5.29 17.95
CA LYS A 149 -3.63 -5.22 17.87
C LYS A 149 -4.22 -4.45 19.07
N ASN A 150 -3.66 -4.63 20.26
CA ASN A 150 -4.14 -4.02 21.50
C ASN A 150 -3.07 -3.13 22.15
N GLY A 151 -2.23 -2.47 21.34
CA GLY A 151 -1.13 -1.66 21.83
C GLY A 151 -0.70 -0.59 20.84
N THR A 152 0.37 0.11 21.19
CA THR A 152 0.94 1.18 20.37
C THR A 152 2.29 0.80 19.75
N GLN A 153 2.87 -0.35 20.13
CA GLN A 153 4.18 -0.76 19.67
C GLN A 153 4.15 -1.11 18.19
N GLY A 154 4.94 -0.38 17.40
CA GLY A 154 5.14 -0.61 15.97
C GLY A 154 6.31 -1.53 15.67
N TYR A 155 6.23 -2.20 14.54
CA TYR A 155 7.27 -3.07 13.98
C TYR A 155 7.40 -2.81 12.48
N MET A 156 8.59 -3.07 11.96
CA MET A 156 8.89 -3.07 10.52
C MET A 156 9.32 -4.48 10.12
N MET A 157 8.76 -5.00 9.03
CA MET A 157 9.26 -6.22 8.42
C MET A 157 9.82 -5.92 7.04
N LEU A 158 11.00 -6.43 6.76
CA LEU A 158 11.66 -6.39 5.45
C LEU A 158 11.70 -7.79 4.87
N VAL A 159 11.44 -7.93 3.56
CA VAL A 159 11.57 -9.20 2.83
C VAL A 159 12.37 -8.97 1.56
N ASN A 160 13.39 -9.79 1.32
CA ASN A 160 14.11 -9.81 0.06
C ASN A 160 13.22 -10.42 -1.04
N ASN A 161 12.82 -9.61 -2.02
CA ASN A 161 11.97 -10.05 -3.12
C ASN A 161 12.70 -10.87 -4.19
N ASP A 162 14.05 -10.95 -4.12
CA ASP A 162 14.82 -11.88 -4.93
C ASP A 162 14.91 -13.25 -4.21
N TYR A 163 14.11 -14.19 -4.66
CA TYR A 163 14.14 -15.56 -4.14
C TYR A 163 15.25 -16.42 -4.78
N THR A 164 16.11 -15.82 -5.61
CA THR A 164 17.25 -16.51 -6.26
C THR A 164 18.57 -16.11 -5.62
N ASN A 165 18.72 -14.83 -5.26
CA ASN A 165 19.96 -14.28 -4.74
C ASN A 165 19.76 -13.59 -3.38
N ALA A 166 20.81 -13.59 -2.57
CA ALA A 166 20.88 -12.72 -1.41
C ALA A 166 20.94 -11.24 -1.87
N ALA A 167 20.32 -10.36 -1.08
CA ALA A 167 20.34 -8.93 -1.34
C ALA A 167 20.75 -8.16 -0.09
N THR A 168 21.51 -7.09 -0.28
CA THR A 168 21.79 -6.09 0.76
C THR A 168 20.78 -4.97 0.62
N ILE A 169 19.86 -4.90 1.56
CA ILE A 169 18.78 -3.91 1.63
C ILE A 169 19.25 -2.74 2.46
N ARG A 170 19.08 -1.53 1.94
CA ARG A 170 19.40 -0.26 2.59
C ARG A 170 18.11 0.55 2.70
N VAL A 171 17.78 0.92 3.93
CA VAL A 171 16.55 1.66 4.24
C VAL A 171 16.89 2.92 5.02
N LYS A 172 16.50 4.07 4.50
CA LYS A 172 16.52 5.33 5.22
C LYS A 172 15.28 5.41 6.10
N LEU A 173 15.50 5.64 7.38
CA LEU A 173 14.43 5.69 8.37
C LEU A 173 14.08 7.15 8.73
N ASP A 174 12.85 7.36 9.18
CA ASP A 174 12.42 8.61 9.80
C ASP A 174 13.40 9.02 10.90
N SER A 175 13.69 10.31 10.98
CA SER A 175 14.68 10.89 11.92
C SER A 175 14.35 10.65 13.40
N ALA A 176 13.08 10.40 13.73
CA ALA A 176 12.66 10.03 15.08
C ALA A 176 12.99 8.57 15.43
N ILE A 177 13.35 7.74 14.45
CA ILE A 177 13.80 6.35 14.66
C ILE A 177 15.31 6.35 14.88
N THR A 178 15.72 6.52 16.12
CA THR A 178 17.14 6.57 16.51
C THR A 178 17.72 5.22 16.93
N SER A 179 16.89 4.20 17.09
CA SER A 179 17.29 2.84 17.43
C SER A 179 16.29 1.82 16.88
N LEU A 180 16.75 0.62 16.60
CA LEU A 180 15.92 -0.52 16.24
C LEU A 180 16.36 -1.75 17.02
N LYS A 181 15.41 -2.65 17.28
CA LYS A 181 15.73 -4.00 17.77
C LYS A 181 15.25 -5.03 16.74
N ARG A 182 16.14 -5.95 16.36
CA ARG A 182 15.78 -7.06 15.51
C ARG A 182 15.20 -8.20 16.35
N VAL A 183 14.15 -8.82 15.88
CA VAL A 183 13.60 -10.05 16.46
C VAL A 183 14.41 -11.22 15.92
N SER A 184 14.98 -12.02 16.80
CA SER A 184 15.75 -13.21 16.43
C SER A 184 14.86 -14.29 15.82
N ALA A 185 15.20 -14.74 14.62
CA ALA A 185 14.52 -15.86 14.00
C ALA A 185 14.90 -17.22 14.62
N GLN A 186 15.85 -17.26 15.57
CA GLN A 186 16.22 -18.49 16.26
C GLN A 186 15.35 -18.77 17.49
N ASP A 187 15.04 -17.71 18.25
CA ASP A 187 14.41 -17.84 19.56
C ASP A 187 13.39 -16.73 19.90
N GLY A 188 13.17 -15.77 19.00
CA GLY A 188 12.24 -14.66 19.19
C GLY A 188 12.73 -13.55 20.11
N THR A 189 13.97 -13.61 20.61
CA THR A 189 14.54 -12.56 21.47
C THR A 189 14.87 -11.30 20.70
N LEU A 190 14.96 -10.17 21.41
CA LEU A 190 15.29 -8.87 20.83
C LEU A 190 16.78 -8.57 21.01
N PHE A 191 17.42 -8.10 19.93
CA PHE A 191 18.79 -7.59 19.98
C PHE A 191 18.90 -6.31 19.15
N ASP A 192 19.87 -5.46 19.50
CA ASP A 192 20.03 -4.16 18.85
C ASP A 192 20.46 -4.33 17.40
N ALA A 193 19.78 -3.63 16.49
CA ALA A 193 20.16 -3.50 15.10
C ALA A 193 20.96 -2.21 14.90
N ALA A 194 22.11 -2.31 14.22
CA ALA A 194 22.96 -1.16 13.99
C ALA A 194 22.34 -0.20 12.97
N LEU A 195 22.30 1.08 13.32
CA LEU A 195 21.94 2.17 12.42
C LEU A 195 23.17 3.04 12.17
N SER A 196 23.34 3.51 10.93
CA SER A 196 24.39 4.44 10.56
C SER A 196 23.80 5.64 9.83
N GLY A 197 23.88 6.84 10.41
CA GLY A 197 23.31 8.05 9.81
C GLY A 197 21.80 7.99 9.57
N GLY A 198 21.05 7.24 10.40
CA GLY A 198 19.62 7.02 10.23
C GLY A 198 19.27 6.00 9.13
N GLU A 199 20.25 5.20 8.70
CA GLU A 199 20.05 4.10 7.73
C GLU A 199 20.23 2.75 8.41
N LEU A 200 19.33 1.82 8.09
CA LEU A 200 19.49 0.39 8.34
C LEU A 200 20.08 -0.26 7.10
N THR A 201 21.15 -1.03 7.28
CA THR A 201 21.70 -1.91 6.23
C THR A 201 21.62 -3.35 6.73
N VAL A 202 20.99 -4.21 5.93
CA VAL A 202 20.86 -5.64 6.25
C VAL A 202 21.02 -6.49 4.99
N THR A 203 21.79 -7.58 5.10
CA THR A 203 21.86 -8.60 4.04
C THR A 203 20.90 -9.73 4.39
N LEU A 204 19.97 -10.02 3.50
CA LEU A 204 19.01 -11.12 3.59
C LEU A 204 19.32 -12.15 2.52
N ALA A 205 19.22 -13.42 2.87
CA ALA A 205 19.31 -14.52 1.91
C ALA A 205 18.18 -14.45 0.88
N ALA A 206 18.23 -15.28 -0.15
CA ALA A 206 17.19 -15.38 -1.17
C ALA A 206 15.82 -15.66 -0.54
N GLY A 207 14.85 -14.77 -0.78
CA GLY A 207 13.49 -14.85 -0.27
C GLY A 207 13.34 -14.73 1.26
N ASP A 208 14.40 -14.31 1.96
CA ASP A 208 14.39 -14.22 3.43
C ASP A 208 13.78 -12.90 3.93
N GLY A 209 13.40 -12.87 5.22
CA GLY A 209 12.82 -11.70 5.87
C GLY A 209 13.42 -11.39 7.23
N ALA A 210 13.22 -10.17 7.70
CA ALA A 210 13.66 -9.71 9.02
C ALA A 210 12.62 -8.80 9.67
N LEU A 211 12.32 -9.07 10.94
CA LEU A 211 11.38 -8.31 11.75
C LEU A 211 12.13 -7.40 12.72
N TYR A 212 11.74 -6.13 12.77
CA TYR A 212 12.33 -5.12 13.62
C TYR A 212 11.26 -4.47 14.49
N GLN A 213 11.55 -4.31 15.77
CA GLN A 213 10.76 -3.50 16.68
C GLN A 213 11.21 -2.04 16.58
N LEU A 214 10.26 -1.13 16.36
CA LEU A 214 10.49 0.32 16.37
C LEU A 214 10.70 0.83 17.81
N PRO A 215 11.28 2.02 18.00
CA PRO A 215 11.48 2.58 19.32
C PRO A 215 10.18 2.66 20.14
N ALA A 216 10.26 2.43 21.41
CA ALA A 216 9.11 2.62 22.32
C ALA A 216 8.61 4.07 22.24
N GLY A 217 7.31 4.25 22.06
CA GLY A 217 6.69 5.57 21.89
C GLY A 217 6.77 6.17 20.49
N TYR A 218 7.50 5.56 19.56
CA TYR A 218 7.38 5.92 18.15
C TYR A 218 6.05 5.40 17.60
N VAL A 219 5.21 6.31 17.16
CA VAL A 219 3.92 5.99 16.54
C VAL A 219 3.99 6.46 15.08
N TYR A 220 4.00 5.51 14.16
CA TYR A 220 3.71 5.80 12.78
C TYR A 220 2.18 5.81 12.61
N GLU A 221 1.63 6.96 12.26
CA GLU A 221 0.21 7.06 11.96
C GLU A 221 0.01 6.64 10.51
N SER A 222 -0.41 5.39 10.33
CA SER A 222 -0.82 4.82 9.06
C SER A 222 -1.86 5.71 8.38
N GLY A 223 -1.68 5.96 7.07
CA GLY A 223 -2.60 6.79 6.30
C GLY A 223 -2.40 8.31 6.43
N LYS A 224 -1.37 8.79 7.14
CA LYS A 224 -0.80 10.09 6.84
C LYS A 224 0.13 9.99 5.63
N GLU A 225 -0.40 9.61 4.47
CA GLU A 225 0.17 10.17 3.25
C GLU A 225 0.14 11.68 3.44
N GLU A 226 1.30 12.33 3.43
CA GLU A 226 1.41 13.79 3.45
C GLU A 226 0.57 14.41 2.30
N ASN A 227 0.06 13.58 1.40
CA ASN A 227 -0.79 13.87 0.26
C ASN A 227 -1.95 12.85 0.08
N ALA A 228 -2.46 12.22 1.16
CA ALA A 228 -3.64 11.35 1.03
C ALA A 228 -4.81 12.15 0.44
N ASN A 229 -5.41 11.63 -0.62
CA ASN A 229 -6.60 12.25 -1.20
C ASN A 229 -7.81 12.01 -0.29
N ILE A 230 -7.99 12.86 0.71
CA ILE A 230 -9.09 12.79 1.66
C ILE A 230 -10.47 13.05 1.04
N ALA A 231 -10.51 13.47 -0.23
CA ALA A 231 -11.75 13.71 -0.97
C ALA A 231 -12.31 12.43 -1.64
N LEU A 232 -11.56 11.31 -1.72
CA LEU A 232 -12.05 10.06 -2.33
C LEU A 232 -13.37 9.57 -1.73
N ASP A 233 -13.49 9.63 -0.40
CA ASP A 233 -14.69 9.20 0.33
C ASP A 233 -15.67 10.33 0.63
N ALA A 234 -15.41 11.54 0.16
CA ALA A 234 -16.27 12.69 0.39
C ALA A 234 -17.58 12.57 -0.38
N ASN A 235 -18.64 13.11 0.19
CA ASN A 235 -19.87 13.37 -0.56
C ASN A 235 -19.70 14.68 -1.34
N VAL A 236 -19.59 14.56 -2.68
CA VAL A 236 -19.40 15.74 -3.53
C VAL A 236 -20.69 16.11 -4.23
N TYR A 237 -20.99 17.40 -4.26
CA TYR A 237 -22.12 17.99 -4.98
C TYR A 237 -21.73 19.32 -5.61
N ALA A 238 -22.41 19.67 -6.68
CA ALA A 238 -22.25 20.94 -7.39
C ALA A 238 -23.63 21.53 -7.67
N ASP A 239 -23.71 22.85 -7.63
CA ASP A 239 -24.95 23.59 -7.93
C ASP A 239 -25.27 23.64 -9.43
N SER A 240 -24.29 23.30 -10.28
CA SER A 240 -24.41 23.23 -11.74
C SER A 240 -23.73 21.97 -12.24
N SER A 241 -24.39 21.19 -13.09
CA SER A 241 -23.80 19.99 -13.71
C SER A 241 -24.51 19.66 -15.00
N GLU A 242 -23.77 19.46 -16.09
CA GLU A 242 -24.38 19.08 -17.39
C GLU A 242 -25.02 17.69 -17.31
N GLY A 243 -24.33 16.73 -16.71
CA GLY A 243 -24.79 15.34 -16.58
C GLY A 243 -24.87 14.59 -17.91
N GLY A 244 -24.59 13.29 -17.88
CA GLY A 244 -24.65 12.41 -19.07
C GLY A 244 -23.38 12.38 -19.91
N ASN A 245 -23.28 11.39 -20.80
CA ASN A 245 -22.19 11.22 -21.77
C ASN A 245 -20.76 11.29 -21.17
N GLY A 246 -20.56 10.72 -19.96
CA GLY A 246 -19.27 10.76 -19.28
C GLY A 246 -19.08 11.95 -18.32
N TRP A 247 -19.97 12.94 -18.32
CA TRP A 247 -19.92 14.11 -17.45
C TRP A 247 -20.79 13.92 -16.22
N TYR A 248 -20.21 13.54 -15.08
CA TYR A 248 -20.93 13.22 -13.85
C TYR A 248 -20.28 13.83 -12.62
N ILE A 249 -21.08 14.21 -11.61
CA ILE A 249 -20.59 14.70 -10.32
C ILE A 249 -19.66 13.68 -9.63
N SER A 250 -19.95 12.39 -9.78
CA SER A 250 -19.10 11.31 -9.23
C SER A 250 -17.68 11.27 -9.80
N LYS A 251 -17.38 12.03 -10.83
CA LYS A 251 -16.04 12.17 -11.41
C LYS A 251 -15.19 13.28 -10.76
N LEU A 252 -15.75 14.01 -9.84
CA LEU A 252 -15.02 15.07 -9.12
C LEU A 252 -14.03 14.52 -8.09
N ASN A 253 -14.26 13.31 -7.59
CA ASN A 253 -13.44 12.69 -6.56
C ASN A 253 -13.24 11.17 -6.74
N ASP A 254 -13.25 10.68 -7.98
CA ASP A 254 -13.10 9.26 -8.29
C ASP A 254 -11.64 8.75 -8.26
N GLY A 255 -10.68 9.61 -7.99
CA GLY A 255 -9.25 9.28 -7.93
C GLY A 255 -8.54 9.24 -9.28
N VAL A 256 -9.26 9.41 -10.39
CA VAL A 256 -8.68 9.41 -11.75
C VAL A 256 -8.04 10.78 -12.02
N ARG A 257 -6.70 10.81 -12.09
CA ARG A 257 -5.91 12.03 -12.29
C ARG A 257 -5.57 12.30 -13.75
N GLU A 258 -5.48 11.25 -14.56
CA GLU A 258 -5.14 11.28 -15.98
C GLU A 258 -6.14 10.44 -16.78
N PRO A 259 -7.33 11.00 -17.08
CA PRO A 259 -8.32 10.26 -17.86
C PRO A 259 -7.84 10.09 -19.31
N GLU A 260 -7.70 8.84 -19.76
CA GLU A 260 -7.12 8.53 -21.08
C GLU A 260 -8.08 8.71 -22.25
N ASN A 261 -9.37 8.48 -22.06
CA ASN A 261 -10.32 8.39 -23.17
C ASN A 261 -11.73 8.86 -22.85
N ALA A 262 -12.40 9.38 -23.88
CA ALA A 262 -13.80 9.79 -23.91
C ALA A 262 -14.14 10.84 -22.84
N ASN A 263 -15.28 11.44 -22.92
CA ASN A 263 -15.73 12.38 -21.92
C ASN A 263 -15.64 11.78 -20.52
N ASN A 264 -14.71 12.27 -19.72
CA ASN A 264 -14.48 11.78 -18.36
C ASN A 264 -14.14 12.93 -17.44
N GLY A 265 -15.06 13.24 -16.55
CA GLY A 265 -14.93 14.36 -15.62
C GLY A 265 -16.28 14.94 -15.26
N TRP A 266 -16.24 16.16 -14.74
CA TRP A 266 -17.40 16.98 -14.47
C TRP A 266 -17.29 18.30 -15.27
N LYS A 267 -18.43 18.83 -15.71
CA LYS A 267 -18.52 20.18 -16.23
C LYS A 267 -19.83 20.86 -15.81
N SER A 268 -19.77 22.17 -15.62
CA SER A 268 -20.93 23.01 -15.38
C SER A 268 -21.81 23.14 -16.63
N VAL A 269 -23.06 23.53 -16.43
CA VAL A 269 -23.93 23.97 -17.53
C VAL A 269 -23.49 25.35 -17.98
N GLY A 270 -22.95 25.43 -19.20
CA GLY A 270 -22.43 26.68 -19.75
C GLY A 270 -21.13 27.17 -19.07
N THR A 271 -20.80 28.46 -19.25
CA THR A 271 -19.56 29.09 -18.75
C THR A 271 -19.78 29.93 -17.50
N GLN A 272 -20.76 29.58 -16.70
CA GLN A 272 -21.20 30.41 -15.58
C GLN A 272 -20.58 30.00 -14.24
N GLN A 273 -20.86 30.79 -13.21
CA GLN A 273 -20.51 30.48 -11.83
C GLN A 273 -20.91 29.05 -11.45
N ALA A 274 -20.06 28.41 -10.71
CA ALA A 274 -20.32 27.09 -10.16
C ALA A 274 -19.72 26.96 -8.78
N VAL A 275 -20.44 26.29 -7.89
CA VAL A 275 -19.95 25.94 -6.55
C VAL A 275 -19.88 24.43 -6.43
N ILE A 276 -18.67 23.92 -6.26
CA ILE A 276 -18.40 22.51 -6.03
C ILE A 276 -18.08 22.34 -4.54
N THR A 277 -18.82 21.51 -3.84
CA THR A 277 -18.64 21.28 -2.40
C THR A 277 -18.37 19.82 -2.12
N ALA A 278 -17.35 19.53 -1.32
CA ALA A 278 -17.05 18.22 -0.75
C ALA A 278 -17.32 18.23 0.75
N ASP A 279 -18.20 17.32 1.21
CA ASP A 279 -18.39 16.97 2.63
C ASP A 279 -17.47 15.78 2.94
N LEU A 280 -16.42 16.04 3.68
CA LEU A 280 -15.43 15.05 4.10
C LEU A 280 -15.98 14.07 5.16
N ARG A 281 -17.28 14.18 5.50
CA ARG A 281 -18.03 13.39 6.50
C ARG A 281 -17.63 13.67 7.94
N GLU A 282 -16.39 14.00 8.18
CA GLU A 282 -15.80 14.37 9.47
C GLU A 282 -14.83 15.52 9.30
N SER A 283 -14.40 16.14 10.40
CA SER A 283 -13.40 17.20 10.39
C SER A 283 -12.02 16.60 10.11
N LYS A 284 -11.37 17.04 9.02
CA LYS A 284 -10.03 16.59 8.60
C LYS A 284 -9.09 17.78 8.49
N THR A 285 -7.80 17.55 8.70
CA THR A 285 -6.76 18.57 8.52
C THR A 285 -6.12 18.40 7.16
N PHE A 286 -6.06 19.48 6.37
CA PHE A 286 -5.46 19.51 5.04
C PHE A 286 -4.92 20.92 4.74
N ASN A 287 -3.97 20.98 3.80
CA ASN A 287 -3.28 22.20 3.39
C ASN A 287 -3.13 22.33 1.87
N ARG A 288 -3.80 21.45 1.11
CA ARG A 288 -3.69 21.38 -0.34
C ARG A 288 -4.99 20.96 -1.00
N VAL A 289 -5.29 21.57 -2.14
CA VAL A 289 -6.35 21.16 -3.07
C VAL A 289 -5.77 21.08 -4.46
N ASP A 290 -5.94 19.93 -5.11
CA ASP A 290 -5.54 19.69 -6.50
C ASP A 290 -6.79 19.63 -7.38
N LEU A 291 -6.82 20.43 -8.44
CA LEU A 291 -7.86 20.42 -9.47
C LEU A 291 -7.26 19.87 -10.76
N TYR A 292 -7.75 18.73 -11.21
CA TYR A 292 -7.30 18.06 -12.42
C TYR A 292 -8.19 18.40 -13.62
N PRO A 293 -7.63 18.62 -14.83
CA PRO A 293 -8.43 18.82 -16.02
C PRO A 293 -9.18 17.55 -16.38
N ALA A 294 -10.43 17.70 -16.82
CA ALA A 294 -11.22 16.61 -17.38
C ALA A 294 -10.71 16.19 -18.76
N ALA A 295 -11.12 15.01 -19.24
CA ALA A 295 -10.92 14.60 -20.63
C ALA A 295 -12.18 14.80 -21.46
N GLY A 296 -12.03 15.42 -22.63
CA GLY A 296 -13.04 15.46 -23.68
C GLY A 296 -12.97 14.26 -24.61
N GLU A 297 -13.68 14.29 -25.73
CA GLU A 297 -13.72 13.18 -26.72
C GLU A 297 -12.33 12.83 -27.30
N MET A 298 -11.39 13.77 -27.33
CA MET A 298 -10.05 13.59 -27.88
C MET A 298 -8.93 13.60 -26.83
N GLY A 299 -9.26 13.38 -25.56
CA GLY A 299 -8.30 13.37 -24.46
C GLY A 299 -8.44 14.56 -23.49
N PRO A 300 -7.41 14.85 -22.67
CA PRO A 300 -7.42 15.96 -21.75
C PRO A 300 -7.71 17.30 -22.43
N VAL A 301 -8.52 18.14 -21.79
CA VAL A 301 -8.80 19.47 -22.32
C VAL A 301 -7.52 20.29 -22.45
N SER A 302 -7.45 21.08 -23.51
CA SER A 302 -6.28 21.94 -23.80
C SER A 302 -6.12 23.05 -22.77
N ALA A 303 -4.91 23.61 -22.68
CA ALA A 303 -4.61 24.74 -21.82
C ALA A 303 -5.61 25.90 -22.00
N GLY A 304 -6.10 26.42 -20.88
CA GLY A 304 -7.09 27.50 -20.88
C GLY A 304 -8.53 27.08 -21.19
N GLN A 305 -8.81 25.80 -21.37
CA GLN A 305 -10.15 25.28 -21.59
C GLN A 305 -10.63 24.48 -20.37
N GLY A 306 -11.88 24.72 -19.96
CA GLY A 306 -12.57 23.92 -18.96
C GLY A 306 -12.10 24.06 -17.51
N MET A 307 -11.01 24.78 -17.25
CA MET A 307 -10.53 25.06 -15.89
C MET A 307 -10.88 26.50 -15.48
N PRO A 308 -11.29 26.72 -14.22
CA PRO A 308 -11.64 28.05 -13.76
C PRO A 308 -10.40 28.97 -13.69
N LYS A 309 -10.55 30.24 -14.03
CA LYS A 309 -9.49 31.27 -13.91
C LYS A 309 -9.59 32.02 -12.60
N ASP A 310 -10.82 32.37 -12.23
CA ASP A 310 -11.14 33.16 -11.05
C ASP A 310 -12.00 32.31 -10.12
N PHE A 311 -11.46 31.96 -8.96
CA PHE A 311 -12.16 31.12 -7.99
C PHE A 311 -11.59 31.31 -6.57
N THR A 312 -12.35 30.88 -5.58
CA THR A 312 -11.87 30.75 -4.20
C THR A 312 -11.90 29.29 -3.75
N ILE A 313 -10.98 28.93 -2.85
CA ILE A 313 -11.09 27.74 -2.01
C ILE A 313 -11.59 28.22 -0.65
N GLU A 314 -12.64 27.61 -0.18
CA GLU A 314 -13.29 27.97 1.07
C GLU A 314 -13.52 26.73 1.93
N VAL A 315 -13.41 26.89 3.24
CA VAL A 315 -13.58 25.82 4.21
C VAL A 315 -14.68 26.14 5.23
N SER A 316 -15.30 25.10 5.77
CA SER A 316 -16.36 25.24 6.76
C SER A 316 -16.43 24.03 7.70
N GLN A 317 -16.88 24.26 8.94
CA GLN A 317 -17.21 23.20 9.89
C GLN A 317 -18.68 22.78 9.82
N ASP A 318 -19.57 23.70 9.47
CA ASP A 318 -21.03 23.54 9.56
C ASP A 318 -21.73 23.53 8.19
N GLY A 319 -20.97 23.76 7.10
CA GLY A 319 -21.51 23.89 5.74
C GLY A 319 -22.30 25.17 5.50
N LYS A 320 -22.30 26.11 6.45
CA LYS A 320 -23.07 27.39 6.38
C LYS A 320 -22.15 28.59 6.45
N SER A 321 -21.22 28.62 7.38
CA SER A 321 -20.23 29.67 7.58
C SER A 321 -18.93 29.26 6.88
N TRP A 322 -18.46 30.09 5.94
CA TRP A 322 -17.32 29.77 5.08
C TRP A 322 -16.19 30.77 5.28
N ALA A 323 -14.98 30.28 5.35
CA ALA A 323 -13.75 31.04 5.39
C ALA A 323 -12.96 30.81 4.09
N VAL A 324 -12.56 31.91 3.43
CA VAL A 324 -11.68 31.83 2.25
C VAL A 324 -10.26 31.53 2.70
N VAL A 325 -9.68 30.48 2.13
CA VAL A 325 -8.28 30.06 2.41
C VAL A 325 -7.36 30.28 1.21
N TYR A 326 -7.94 30.44 0.02
CA TYR A 326 -7.20 30.75 -1.20
C TYR A 326 -8.07 31.52 -2.19
N THR A 327 -7.47 32.44 -2.91
CA THR A 327 -8.12 33.19 -4.02
C THR A 327 -7.24 33.11 -5.27
N ALA A 328 -7.80 32.65 -6.36
CA ALA A 328 -7.20 32.66 -7.69
C ALA A 328 -7.78 33.83 -8.49
N ALA A 329 -6.93 34.57 -9.19
CA ALA A 329 -7.30 35.58 -10.15
C ALA A 329 -6.47 35.39 -11.43
N ASP A 330 -7.15 35.32 -12.57
CA ASP A 330 -6.58 35.13 -13.91
C ASP A 330 -5.61 33.94 -14.00
N LYS A 331 -5.92 32.84 -13.27
CA LYS A 331 -5.08 31.63 -13.27
C LYS A 331 -5.15 30.93 -14.62
N THR A 332 -4.00 30.57 -15.15
CA THR A 332 -3.89 29.82 -16.40
C THR A 332 -3.34 28.43 -16.13
N MET A 333 -3.94 27.43 -16.77
CA MET A 333 -3.48 26.05 -16.72
C MET A 333 -2.44 25.82 -17.82
N GLU A 334 -1.30 25.19 -17.44
CA GLU A 334 -0.42 24.58 -18.44
C GLU A 334 -1.09 23.37 -19.04
N ASN A 335 -0.76 23.01 -20.27
CA ASN A 335 -1.46 21.95 -21.01
C ASN A 335 -1.43 20.61 -20.24
N GLY A 336 -2.60 20.12 -19.87
CA GLY A 336 -2.75 18.86 -19.13
C GLY A 336 -2.30 18.88 -17.66
N ALA A 337 -1.82 20.02 -17.13
CA ALA A 337 -1.35 20.12 -15.75
C ALA A 337 -2.50 20.38 -14.76
N ALA A 338 -2.42 19.79 -13.58
CA ALA A 338 -3.32 20.09 -12.47
C ALA A 338 -3.02 21.47 -11.85
N TYR A 339 -4.03 22.11 -11.28
CA TYR A 339 -3.82 23.20 -10.33
C TYR A 339 -3.52 22.61 -8.94
N SER A 340 -2.27 22.65 -8.51
CA SER A 340 -1.87 22.33 -7.15
C SER A 340 -1.89 23.63 -6.31
N ILE A 341 -2.83 23.70 -5.39
CA ILE A 341 -3.10 24.89 -4.57
C ILE A 341 -2.76 24.56 -3.12
N THR A 342 -1.76 25.22 -2.58
CA THR A 342 -1.33 25.08 -1.18
C THR A 342 -1.71 26.31 -0.36
N PHE A 343 -2.04 26.09 0.90
CA PHE A 343 -2.40 27.13 1.88
C PHE A 343 -2.03 26.66 3.29
N ASP A 344 -2.13 27.53 4.28
CA ASP A 344 -1.89 27.15 5.69
C ASP A 344 -2.87 26.04 6.11
N ALA A 345 -2.38 25.07 6.88
CA ALA A 345 -3.17 23.90 7.29
C ALA A 345 -4.51 24.30 7.92
N GLN A 346 -5.58 23.78 7.38
CA GLN A 346 -6.95 23.98 7.85
C GLN A 346 -7.53 22.70 8.41
N THR A 347 -8.29 22.80 9.47
CA THR A 347 -9.10 21.69 9.97
C THR A 347 -10.57 22.01 9.71
N ALA A 348 -11.21 21.26 8.81
CA ALA A 348 -12.59 21.50 8.40
C ALA A 348 -13.28 20.20 7.95
N ARG A 349 -14.61 20.19 8.02
CA ARG A 349 -15.43 19.11 7.47
C ARG A 349 -15.82 19.36 6.02
N TYR A 350 -16.02 20.60 5.64
CA TYR A 350 -16.42 20.96 4.28
C TYR A 350 -15.35 21.79 3.60
N VAL A 351 -15.12 21.50 2.33
CA VAL A 351 -14.30 22.33 1.44
C VAL A 351 -15.07 22.59 0.15
N ARG A 352 -14.99 23.82 -0.37
CA ARG A 352 -15.62 24.14 -1.66
C ARG A 352 -14.71 24.95 -2.56
N VAL A 353 -14.88 24.70 -3.86
CA VAL A 353 -14.37 25.55 -4.94
C VAL A 353 -15.54 26.42 -5.39
N ASN A 354 -15.41 27.71 -5.19
CA ASN A 354 -16.40 28.68 -5.59
C ASN A 354 -15.86 29.45 -6.81
N VAL A 355 -16.37 29.10 -7.99
CA VAL A 355 -15.93 29.66 -9.28
C VAL A 355 -16.70 30.98 -9.55
N ALA A 356 -15.95 32.05 -9.73
CA ALA A 356 -16.51 33.31 -10.23
C ALA A 356 -16.83 33.20 -11.74
N ALA A 357 -17.66 34.09 -12.24
CA ALA A 357 -18.08 34.10 -13.64
C ALA A 357 -16.92 34.45 -14.59
#